data_68cd44376582ab321c99dbc3083d5594
#
_entry.id   68cd44376582ab321c99dbc3083d5594
#
_cell.length_a   1.000
_cell.length_b   1.000
_cell.length_c   1.000
_cell.angle_alpha   90.00
_cell.angle_beta   90.00
_cell.angle_gamma   90.00
#
_symmetry.space_group_name_H-M   'P 1'
#
loop_
_entity.id
_entity.type
_entity.pdbx_description
1 polymer ?
#
loop_
_entity_poly.entity_id
_entity_poly.type
_entity_poly.pdbx_seq_one_letter_code
_entity_poly.pdbx_strand_id
1 'polypeptide(L)'
;MKLGLIADTHIPGTTKTLWPQIIDAFSDVDEILHAGDLWTVDVIDELTQLAPTHVATGNGDLELTDERLKETWQLQFDDVVVGLVHEFPTARRRPADYLMRRRDKLFQAPLPNVVIYGHTHYDEIHLVGELMCVNPGSPTLPRNQDLRYGTLGFLEIEGCRATATINQITDNGIETVQEETIEFV
;
A
#
# COMPACT_ATOMS: atom_id res chain seq x y z
N MET A 1 0.51 1.70 16.17
CA MET A 1 -0.46 1.61 15.04
C MET A 1 -0.02 0.51 14.10
N LYS A 2 -0.95 -0.36 13.68
CA LYS A 2 -0.73 -1.40 12.67
C LYS A 2 -1.62 -1.12 11.46
N LEU A 3 -1.03 -0.83 10.31
CA LEU A 3 -1.72 -0.50 9.07
C LEU A 3 -1.67 -1.68 8.10
N GLY A 4 -2.81 -2.04 7.50
CA GLY A 4 -2.88 -2.98 6.38
C GLY A 4 -2.57 -2.26 5.06
N LEU A 5 -1.69 -2.82 4.24
CA LEU A 5 -1.28 -2.25 2.96
C LEU A 5 -1.70 -3.17 1.81
N ILE A 6 -2.41 -2.63 0.83
CA ILE A 6 -2.90 -3.36 -0.33
C ILE A 6 -2.93 -2.45 -1.56
N ALA A 7 -2.76 -2.98 -2.75
CA ALA A 7 -2.84 -2.26 -4.02
C ALA A 7 -3.26 -3.18 -5.17
N ASP A 8 -3.70 -2.59 -6.27
CA ASP A 8 -3.87 -3.28 -7.56
C ASP A 8 -4.75 -4.54 -7.47
N THR A 9 -5.90 -4.43 -6.81
CA THR A 9 -6.82 -5.57 -6.62
C THR A 9 -7.56 -5.97 -7.90
N HIS A 10 -7.80 -5.03 -8.82
CA HIS A 10 -8.39 -5.26 -10.14
C HIS A 10 -9.66 -6.14 -10.13
N ILE A 11 -10.50 -6.00 -9.10
CA ILE A 11 -11.77 -6.71 -8.97
C ILE A 11 -12.88 -5.96 -9.73
N PRO A 12 -13.67 -6.61 -10.58
CA PRO A 12 -13.84 -8.06 -10.77
C PRO A 12 -13.00 -8.67 -11.92
N GLY A 13 -12.00 -7.96 -12.44
CA GLY A 13 -11.20 -8.43 -13.58
C GLY A 13 -10.29 -9.64 -13.26
N THR A 14 -9.96 -9.84 -11.98
CA THR A 14 -9.10 -10.93 -11.50
C THR A 14 -9.89 -11.98 -10.72
N THR A 15 -10.58 -11.56 -9.68
CA THR A 15 -11.45 -12.36 -8.81
C THR A 15 -12.79 -11.67 -8.65
N LYS A 16 -13.77 -12.33 -8.05
CA LYS A 16 -15.08 -11.70 -7.78
C LYS A 16 -15.09 -10.86 -6.51
N THR A 17 -14.30 -11.26 -5.51
CA THR A 17 -14.19 -10.64 -4.17
C THR A 17 -12.76 -10.76 -3.71
N LEU A 18 -12.41 -10.10 -2.61
CA LEU A 18 -11.12 -10.29 -1.94
C LEU A 18 -10.93 -11.75 -1.51
N TRP A 19 -9.69 -12.21 -1.51
CA TRP A 19 -9.37 -13.54 -0.98
C TRP A 19 -9.66 -13.60 0.53
N PRO A 20 -10.21 -14.70 1.08
CA PRO A 20 -10.43 -14.85 2.52
C PRO A 20 -9.18 -14.59 3.36
N GLN A 21 -8.00 -14.96 2.84
CA GLN A 21 -6.72 -14.73 3.51
C GLN A 21 -6.40 -13.22 3.71
N ILE A 22 -6.90 -12.34 2.83
CA ILE A 22 -6.76 -10.88 2.99
C ILE A 22 -7.65 -10.41 4.13
N ILE A 23 -8.90 -10.89 4.19
CA ILE A 23 -9.86 -10.57 5.23
C ILE A 23 -9.31 -11.00 6.60
N ASP A 24 -8.79 -12.24 6.68
CA ASP A 24 -8.19 -12.78 7.90
C ASP A 24 -6.95 -11.97 8.32
N ALA A 25 -6.07 -11.64 7.36
CA ALA A 25 -4.84 -10.88 7.62
C ALA A 25 -5.10 -9.45 8.13
N PHE A 26 -6.18 -8.82 7.65
CA PHE A 26 -6.52 -7.44 8.04
C PHE A 26 -7.55 -7.36 9.18
N SER A 27 -7.90 -8.47 9.82
CA SER A 27 -8.90 -8.50 10.90
C SER A 27 -8.48 -7.78 12.18
N ASP A 28 -7.18 -7.50 12.36
CA ASP A 28 -6.60 -6.87 13.56
C ASP A 28 -5.78 -5.61 13.26
N VAL A 29 -5.96 -4.99 12.07
CA VAL A 29 -5.30 -3.73 11.74
C VAL A 29 -6.11 -2.53 12.23
N ASP A 30 -5.43 -1.44 12.54
CA ASP A 30 -6.06 -0.18 12.98
C ASP A 30 -6.67 0.59 11.81
N GLU A 31 -5.99 0.60 10.65
CA GLU A 31 -6.45 1.23 9.40
C GLU A 31 -5.93 0.45 8.19
N ILE A 32 -6.57 0.65 7.02
CA ILE A 32 -6.18 0.06 5.74
C ILE A 32 -5.84 1.15 4.73
N LEU A 33 -4.69 1.02 4.07
CA LEU A 33 -4.24 1.88 3.00
C LEU A 33 -4.24 1.10 1.68
N HIS A 34 -5.17 1.46 0.77
CA HIS A 34 -5.24 0.87 -0.56
C HIS A 34 -4.63 1.83 -1.59
N ALA A 35 -3.56 1.43 -2.23
CA ALA A 35 -2.82 2.28 -3.17
C ALA A 35 -3.38 2.29 -4.61
N GLY A 36 -4.69 2.05 -4.78
CA GLY A 36 -5.41 2.23 -6.06
C GLY A 36 -5.48 1.01 -6.95
N ASP A 37 -6.14 1.19 -8.10
CA ASP A 37 -6.53 0.15 -9.06
C ASP A 37 -7.43 -0.93 -8.44
N LEU A 38 -8.55 -0.45 -7.90
CA LEU A 38 -9.63 -1.29 -7.35
C LEU A 38 -10.48 -1.94 -8.45
N TRP A 39 -10.95 -1.10 -9.40
CA TRP A 39 -11.93 -1.31 -10.47
C TRP A 39 -13.39 -1.37 -9.99
N THR A 40 -13.69 -1.49 -8.71
CA THR A 40 -15.03 -1.39 -8.13
C THR A 40 -14.98 -0.84 -6.71
N VAL A 41 -15.96 -0.05 -6.34
CA VAL A 41 -16.12 0.48 -4.98
C VAL A 41 -16.48 -0.62 -3.95
N ASP A 42 -16.96 -1.78 -4.40
CA ASP A 42 -17.27 -2.92 -3.53
C ASP A 42 -16.03 -3.35 -2.72
N VAL A 43 -14.82 -3.19 -3.29
CA VAL A 43 -13.56 -3.48 -2.57
C VAL A 43 -13.40 -2.56 -1.36
N ILE A 44 -13.75 -1.27 -1.50
CA ILE A 44 -13.70 -0.33 -0.38
C ILE A 44 -14.71 -0.73 0.68
N ASP A 45 -15.90 -1.14 0.26
CA ASP A 45 -16.97 -1.55 1.17
C ASP A 45 -16.60 -2.81 1.95
N GLU A 46 -15.95 -3.80 1.30
CA GLU A 46 -15.42 -5.00 1.97
C GLU A 46 -14.33 -4.62 3.00
N LEU A 47 -13.34 -3.82 2.61
CA LEU A 47 -12.23 -3.42 3.49
C LEU A 47 -12.70 -2.55 4.66
N THR A 48 -13.64 -1.63 4.43
CA THR A 48 -14.18 -0.73 5.47
C THR A 48 -14.95 -1.48 6.57
N GLN A 49 -15.42 -2.71 6.31
CA GLN A 49 -15.99 -3.57 7.34
C GLN A 49 -14.94 -4.07 8.35
N LEU A 50 -13.66 -4.08 7.97
CA LEU A 50 -12.57 -4.53 8.83
C LEU A 50 -11.97 -3.36 9.63
N ALA A 51 -11.62 -2.26 8.94
CA ALA A 51 -11.03 -1.07 9.53
C ALA A 51 -11.28 0.18 8.66
N PRO A 52 -11.13 1.40 9.20
CA PRO A 52 -11.12 2.62 8.41
C PRO A 52 -10.16 2.50 7.22
N THR A 53 -10.64 2.81 6.01
CA THR A 53 -9.92 2.56 4.77
C THR A 53 -9.70 3.85 3.99
N HIS A 54 -8.46 4.13 3.61
CA HIS A 54 -8.06 5.23 2.74
C HIS A 54 -7.59 4.67 1.39
N VAL A 55 -8.07 5.28 0.30
CA VAL A 55 -7.81 4.77 -1.05
C VAL A 55 -7.23 5.85 -1.94
N ALA A 56 -6.05 5.60 -2.51
CA ALA A 56 -5.55 6.41 -3.62
C ALA A 56 -6.22 6.00 -4.93
N THR A 57 -6.59 6.97 -5.75
CA THR A 57 -7.18 6.69 -7.08
C THR A 57 -6.11 6.15 -8.02
N GLY A 58 -6.31 4.97 -8.56
CA GLY A 58 -5.48 4.38 -9.60
C GLY A 58 -5.92 4.77 -11.02
N ASN A 59 -5.12 4.41 -12.01
CA ASN A 59 -5.47 4.68 -13.40
C ASN A 59 -6.66 3.83 -13.90
N GLY A 60 -6.94 2.70 -13.26
CA GLY A 60 -8.13 1.88 -13.50
C GLY A 60 -9.39 2.37 -12.80
N ASP A 61 -9.29 3.40 -11.93
CA ASP A 61 -10.38 3.88 -11.08
C ASP A 61 -10.98 5.21 -11.56
N LEU A 62 -10.53 5.76 -12.69
CA LEU A 62 -10.89 7.13 -13.15
C LEU A 62 -12.39 7.35 -13.39
N GLU A 63 -13.15 6.28 -13.63
CA GLU A 63 -14.60 6.34 -13.81
C GLU A 63 -15.37 6.12 -12.50
N LEU A 64 -14.68 5.75 -11.41
CA LEU A 64 -15.30 5.55 -10.10
C LEU A 64 -15.55 6.91 -9.44
N THR A 65 -16.70 7.01 -8.79
CA THR A 65 -17.07 8.20 -8.00
C THR A 65 -17.39 7.76 -6.58
N ASP A 66 -16.50 8.07 -5.64
CA ASP A 66 -16.67 7.80 -4.22
C ASP A 66 -15.85 8.83 -3.43
N GLU A 67 -16.38 9.34 -2.32
CA GLU A 67 -15.71 10.35 -1.50
C GLU A 67 -14.44 9.83 -0.79
N ARG A 68 -14.32 8.52 -0.66
CA ARG A 68 -13.15 7.83 -0.08
C ARG A 68 -11.96 7.74 -1.05
N LEU A 69 -12.19 8.01 -2.35
CA LEU A 69 -11.14 8.05 -3.38
C LEU A 69 -10.51 9.44 -3.44
N LYS A 70 -9.18 9.52 -3.36
CA LYS A 70 -8.40 10.76 -3.57
C LYS A 70 -7.16 10.45 -4.38
N GLU A 71 -6.65 11.43 -5.11
CA GLU A 71 -5.38 11.27 -5.83
C GLU A 71 -4.23 10.91 -4.90
N THR A 72 -4.20 11.55 -3.72
CA THR A 72 -3.21 11.30 -2.68
C THR A 72 -3.83 11.43 -1.29
N TRP A 73 -3.30 10.70 -0.33
CA TRP A 73 -3.54 10.90 1.08
C TRP A 73 -2.24 11.23 1.78
N GLN A 74 -2.32 12.09 2.78
CA GLN A 74 -1.22 12.39 3.68
C GLN A 74 -1.75 12.28 5.10
N LEU A 75 -1.30 11.26 5.81
CA LEU A 75 -1.79 10.83 7.11
C LEU A 75 -0.64 10.89 8.12
N GLN A 76 -0.95 11.21 9.35
CA GLN A 76 0.04 11.22 10.41
C GLN A 76 -0.31 10.20 11.48
N PHE A 77 0.66 9.34 11.80
CA PHE A 77 0.58 8.33 12.84
C PHE A 77 1.77 8.53 13.78
N ASP A 78 1.52 8.88 15.02
CA ASP A 78 2.55 9.30 15.96
C ASP A 78 3.46 10.40 15.34
N ASP A 79 4.76 10.16 15.26
CA ASP A 79 5.75 11.08 14.69
C ASP A 79 6.03 10.81 13.20
N VAL A 80 5.33 9.84 12.58
CA VAL A 80 5.54 9.42 11.19
C VAL A 80 4.45 9.97 10.29
N VAL A 81 4.85 10.65 9.21
CA VAL A 81 3.94 11.08 8.14
C VAL A 81 3.95 10.04 7.02
N VAL A 82 2.79 9.49 6.69
CA VAL A 82 2.59 8.50 5.63
C VAL A 82 1.88 9.15 4.45
N GLY A 83 2.51 9.08 3.27
CA GLY A 83 1.91 9.45 2.00
C GLY A 83 1.38 8.20 1.30
N LEU A 84 0.14 8.28 0.77
CA LEU A 84 -0.46 7.22 -0.05
C LEU A 84 -0.74 7.78 -1.44
N VAL A 85 -0.30 7.08 -2.48
CA VAL A 85 -0.48 7.46 -3.88
C VAL A 85 -0.45 6.21 -4.75
N HIS A 86 -1.16 6.21 -5.88
CA HIS A 86 -1.12 5.03 -6.76
C HIS A 86 0.21 4.89 -7.48
N GLU A 87 0.70 5.94 -8.14
CA GLU A 87 1.92 5.88 -8.94
C GLU A 87 3.09 6.62 -8.29
N PHE A 88 4.13 5.87 -7.91
CA PHE A 88 5.40 6.40 -7.42
C PHE A 88 6.58 5.65 -8.06
N PRO A 89 7.71 6.35 -8.34
CA PRO A 89 8.86 5.71 -8.99
C PRO A 89 9.55 4.71 -8.06
N THR A 90 9.91 3.55 -8.60
CA THR A 90 10.69 2.54 -7.88
C THR A 90 12.17 2.93 -7.76
N ALA A 91 12.76 2.70 -6.58
CA ALA A 91 14.18 2.88 -6.33
C ALA A 91 15.07 1.94 -7.17
N ARG A 92 14.53 0.84 -7.70
CA ARG A 92 15.24 -0.07 -8.63
C ARG A 92 15.60 0.61 -9.95
N ARG A 93 14.85 1.65 -10.37
CA ARG A 93 14.98 2.29 -11.69
C ARG A 93 15.32 3.77 -11.63
N ARG A 94 15.25 4.39 -10.48
CA ARG A 94 15.45 5.83 -10.30
C ARG A 94 16.37 6.12 -9.12
N PRO A 95 17.25 7.12 -9.23
CA PRO A 95 18.14 7.50 -8.13
C PRO A 95 17.35 8.21 -7.02
N ALA A 96 17.93 8.22 -5.82
CA ALA A 96 17.34 8.76 -4.60
C ALA A 96 16.79 10.19 -4.75
N ASP A 97 17.56 11.09 -5.37
CA ASP A 97 17.18 12.48 -5.58
C ASP A 97 15.94 12.64 -6.48
N TYR A 98 15.70 11.69 -7.39
CA TYR A 98 14.48 11.67 -8.21
C TYR A 98 13.25 11.30 -7.36
N LEU A 99 13.37 10.31 -6.48
CA LEU A 99 12.30 9.90 -5.58
C LEU A 99 11.93 11.04 -4.61
N MET A 100 12.94 11.68 -4.02
CA MET A 100 12.73 12.82 -3.11
C MET A 100 12.00 13.97 -3.82
N ARG A 101 12.43 14.37 -5.02
CA ARG A 101 11.73 15.41 -5.81
C ARG A 101 10.30 15.00 -6.19
N ARG A 102 10.06 13.71 -6.44
CA ARG A 102 8.70 13.23 -6.74
C ARG A 102 7.80 13.30 -5.52
N ARG A 103 8.29 12.89 -4.35
CA ARG A 103 7.61 13.06 -3.06
C ARG A 103 7.24 14.53 -2.82
N ASP A 104 8.21 15.43 -2.94
CA ASP A 104 8.03 16.87 -2.67
C ASP A 104 7.06 17.55 -3.67
N LYS A 105 6.87 16.95 -4.85
CA LYS A 105 5.88 17.40 -5.82
C LYS A 105 4.46 16.90 -5.52
N LEU A 106 4.33 15.72 -4.92
CA LEU A 106 3.04 15.08 -4.65
C LEU A 106 2.44 15.50 -3.31
N PHE A 107 3.29 15.80 -2.33
CA PHE A 107 2.88 16.04 -0.96
C PHE A 107 3.31 17.41 -0.46
N GLN A 108 2.65 17.89 0.60
CA GLN A 108 2.96 19.16 1.24
C GLN A 108 3.72 18.92 2.56
N ALA A 109 4.33 19.98 3.11
CA ALA A 109 4.98 19.89 4.41
C ALA A 109 3.92 19.72 5.54
N PRO A 110 4.20 18.88 6.57
CA PRO A 110 5.38 18.05 6.74
C PRO A 110 5.41 16.91 5.71
N LEU A 111 6.54 16.75 5.02
CA LEU A 111 6.66 15.74 3.95
C LEU A 111 6.62 14.30 4.48
N PRO A 112 6.04 13.34 3.74
CA PRO A 112 6.00 11.95 4.17
C PRO A 112 7.39 11.35 4.43
N ASN A 113 7.49 10.65 5.55
CA ASN A 113 8.61 9.78 5.91
C ASN A 113 8.47 8.40 5.22
N VAL A 114 7.21 7.96 5.02
CA VAL A 114 6.86 6.72 4.34
C VAL A 114 5.96 7.04 3.15
N VAL A 115 6.22 6.46 1.98
CA VAL A 115 5.33 6.53 0.81
C VAL A 115 4.86 5.13 0.45
N ILE A 116 3.54 4.92 0.52
CA ILE A 116 2.87 3.70 0.09
C ILE A 116 2.35 3.91 -1.34
N TYR A 117 2.61 2.96 -2.24
CA TYR A 117 2.22 3.06 -3.64
C TYR A 117 1.93 1.69 -4.27
N GLY A 118 1.40 1.65 -5.50
CA GLY A 118 1.03 0.45 -6.26
C GLY A 118 1.52 0.49 -7.70
N HIS A 119 0.62 0.25 -8.65
CA HIS A 119 0.77 0.39 -10.10
C HIS A 119 1.70 -0.62 -10.78
N THR A 120 2.83 -0.95 -10.19
CA THR A 120 3.83 -1.82 -10.82
C THR A 120 3.57 -3.30 -10.59
N HIS A 121 2.74 -3.64 -9.62
CA HIS A 121 2.51 -4.98 -9.09
C HIS A 121 3.78 -5.66 -8.56
N TYR A 122 4.89 -4.91 -8.41
CA TYR A 122 6.09 -5.39 -7.76
C TYR A 122 6.02 -5.14 -6.27
N ASP A 123 6.11 -6.19 -5.52
CA ASP A 123 6.30 -6.15 -4.09
C ASP A 123 7.71 -5.66 -3.76
N GLU A 124 7.82 -4.51 -3.10
CA GLU A 124 9.14 -3.96 -2.76
C GLU A 124 9.09 -2.99 -1.57
N ILE A 125 10.11 -3.06 -0.72
CA ILE A 125 10.42 -2.07 0.30
C ILE A 125 11.80 -1.50 0.00
N HIS A 126 11.92 -0.18 -0.01
CA HIS A 126 13.19 0.52 -0.23
C HIS A 126 13.37 1.64 0.78
N LEU A 127 14.56 1.69 1.37
CA LEU A 127 15.04 2.82 2.15
C LEU A 127 15.88 3.74 1.27
N VAL A 128 15.50 5.01 1.17
CA VAL A 128 16.15 6.02 0.34
C VAL A 128 16.46 7.24 1.21
N GLY A 129 17.63 7.24 1.86
CA GLY A 129 17.91 8.19 2.94
C GLY A 129 16.92 8.00 4.08
N GLU A 130 16.22 9.07 4.46
CA GLU A 130 15.18 9.05 5.50
C GLU A 130 13.77 8.80 4.93
N LEU A 131 13.65 8.29 3.72
CA LEU A 131 12.37 7.93 3.10
C LEU A 131 12.26 6.43 2.96
N MET A 132 11.19 5.85 3.53
CA MET A 132 10.78 4.48 3.25
C MET A 132 9.74 4.49 2.12
N CYS A 133 9.97 3.70 1.08
CA CYS A 133 9.04 3.49 -0.03
C CYS A 133 8.54 2.05 -0.01
N VAL A 134 7.22 1.86 0.04
CA VAL A 134 6.60 0.53 0.14
C VAL A 134 5.58 0.33 -0.97
N ASN A 135 5.76 -0.72 -1.75
CA ASN A 135 4.74 -1.23 -2.66
C ASN A 135 4.36 -2.64 -2.18
N PRO A 136 3.12 -2.86 -1.73
CA PRO A 136 2.70 -4.17 -1.22
C PRO A 136 2.55 -5.23 -2.34
N GLY A 137 2.74 -4.84 -3.60
CA GLY A 137 2.42 -5.67 -4.76
C GLY A 137 0.91 -5.72 -5.01
N SER A 138 0.47 -6.73 -5.73
CA SER A 138 -0.95 -7.00 -5.98
C SER A 138 -1.32 -8.38 -5.41
N PRO A 139 -2.38 -8.48 -4.62
CA PRO A 139 -2.81 -9.77 -4.06
C PRO A 139 -3.41 -10.70 -5.11
N THR A 140 -4.07 -10.16 -6.13
CA THR A 140 -4.89 -10.88 -7.10
C THR A 140 -4.28 -10.94 -8.50
N LEU A 141 -3.35 -10.02 -8.81
CA LEU A 141 -2.64 -9.93 -10.08
C LEU A 141 -1.14 -9.72 -9.85
N PRO A 142 -0.44 -10.67 -9.21
CA PRO A 142 0.97 -10.53 -8.92
C PRO A 142 1.80 -10.35 -10.18
N ARG A 143 2.93 -9.64 -10.09
CA ARG A 143 3.83 -9.47 -11.23
C ARG A 143 4.34 -10.79 -11.77
N ASN A 144 4.61 -11.75 -10.90
CA ASN A 144 4.87 -13.13 -11.29
C ASN A 144 3.54 -13.87 -11.51
N GLN A 145 3.11 -13.96 -12.77
CA GLN A 145 1.84 -14.58 -13.15
C GLN A 145 1.81 -16.12 -13.03
N ASP A 146 2.94 -16.76 -12.70
CA ASP A 146 2.98 -18.18 -12.35
C ASP A 146 2.40 -18.45 -10.95
N LEU A 147 2.28 -17.40 -10.12
CA LEU A 147 1.70 -17.48 -8.79
C LEU A 147 0.17 -17.31 -8.85
N ARG A 148 -0.53 -18.16 -8.11
CA ARG A 148 -1.98 -18.03 -7.93
C ARG A 148 -2.34 -16.82 -7.06
N TYR A 149 -1.58 -16.59 -6.00
CA TYR A 149 -1.76 -15.53 -5.05
C TYR A 149 -0.57 -14.58 -5.11
N GLY A 150 -0.83 -13.31 -4.92
CA GLY A 150 0.20 -12.32 -4.79
C GLY A 150 0.47 -11.92 -3.34
N THR A 151 0.71 -10.64 -3.11
CA THR A 151 1.22 -10.12 -1.85
C THR A 151 0.32 -9.04 -1.28
N LEU A 152 0.44 -8.82 0.02
CA LEU A 152 -0.05 -7.68 0.78
C LEU A 152 1.04 -7.22 1.76
N GLY A 153 0.86 -6.08 2.41
CA GLY A 153 1.84 -5.58 3.36
C GLY A 153 1.24 -5.14 4.69
N PHE A 154 2.12 -4.86 5.64
CA PHE A 154 1.79 -4.13 6.86
C PHE A 154 2.81 -3.02 7.09
N LEU A 155 2.38 -1.99 7.78
CA LEU A 155 3.24 -0.94 8.32
C LEU A 155 2.91 -0.76 9.81
N GLU A 156 3.85 -1.09 10.66
CA GLU A 156 3.75 -0.88 12.10
C GLU A 156 4.50 0.38 12.49
N ILE A 157 3.84 1.28 13.24
CA ILE A 157 4.41 2.57 13.68
C ILE A 157 4.33 2.66 15.19
N GLU A 158 5.48 2.97 15.81
CA GLU A 158 5.63 3.23 17.24
C GLU A 158 6.53 4.47 17.44
N GLY A 159 5.94 5.59 17.83
CA GLY A 159 6.64 6.87 17.93
C GLY A 159 7.25 7.28 16.57
N CYS A 160 8.57 7.40 16.51
CA CYS A 160 9.32 7.73 15.28
C CYS A 160 9.80 6.49 14.50
N ARG A 161 9.45 5.28 14.94
CA ARG A 161 9.88 4.02 14.31
C ARG A 161 8.80 3.47 13.40
N ALA A 162 9.18 3.08 12.19
CA ALA A 162 8.32 2.38 11.25
C ALA A 162 8.93 1.06 10.80
N THR A 163 8.14 -0.02 10.85
CA THR A 163 8.50 -1.34 10.33
C THR A 163 7.51 -1.74 9.25
N ALA A 164 7.98 -1.93 8.03
CA ALA A 164 7.18 -2.41 6.92
C ALA A 164 7.47 -3.88 6.64
N THR A 165 6.41 -4.67 6.41
CA THR A 165 6.52 -6.05 5.96
C THR A 165 5.73 -6.27 4.68
N ILE A 166 6.24 -7.16 3.80
CA ILE A 166 5.49 -7.70 2.68
C ILE A 166 5.29 -9.19 2.92
N ASN A 167 4.07 -9.64 2.65
CA ASN A 167 3.65 -11.00 2.95
C ASN A 167 3.07 -11.64 1.69
N GLN A 168 3.57 -12.81 1.34
CA GLN A 168 3.03 -13.67 0.29
C GLN A 168 1.76 -14.34 0.80
N ILE A 169 0.67 -14.25 0.04
CA ILE A 169 -0.57 -14.99 0.33
C ILE A 169 -0.36 -16.45 -0.08
N THR A 170 -0.79 -17.37 0.78
CA THR A 170 -0.73 -18.82 0.57
C THR A 170 -2.09 -19.46 0.81
N ASP A 171 -2.24 -20.75 0.53
CA ASP A 171 -3.49 -21.47 0.84
C ASP A 171 -3.79 -21.51 2.36
N ASN A 172 -2.78 -21.35 3.20
CA ASN A 172 -2.88 -21.46 4.66
C ASN A 172 -2.81 -20.13 5.41
N GLY A 173 -2.85 -19.00 4.71
CA GLY A 173 -2.72 -17.65 5.30
C GLY A 173 -1.65 -16.82 4.59
N ILE A 174 -0.79 -16.16 5.34
CA ILE A 174 0.27 -15.30 4.81
C ILE A 174 1.64 -15.70 5.36
N GLU A 175 2.70 -15.45 4.57
CA GLU A 175 4.10 -15.69 4.93
C GLU A 175 4.92 -14.44 4.65
N THR A 176 5.66 -13.92 5.63
CA THR A 176 6.53 -12.74 5.46
C THR A 176 7.69 -13.03 4.52
N VAL A 177 7.84 -12.22 3.47
CA VAL A 177 8.89 -12.37 2.44
C VAL A 177 9.87 -11.20 2.43
N GLN A 178 9.47 -10.02 2.93
CA GLN A 178 10.35 -8.85 3.09
C GLN A 178 10.00 -8.14 4.39
N GLU A 179 11.02 -7.59 5.05
CA GLU A 179 10.86 -6.74 6.23
C GLU A 179 11.97 -5.68 6.25
N GLU A 180 11.61 -4.44 6.52
CA GLU A 180 12.54 -3.32 6.72
C GLU A 180 12.04 -2.43 7.87
N THR A 181 12.97 -1.95 8.67
CA THR A 181 12.69 -1.03 9.78
C THR A 181 13.54 0.22 9.65
N ILE A 182 12.95 1.37 9.93
CA ILE A 182 13.63 2.66 10.02
C ILE A 182 13.16 3.41 11.26
N GLU A 183 14.07 4.18 11.85
CA GLU A 183 13.78 5.14 12.91
C GLU A 183 14.06 6.55 12.38
N PHE A 184 13.03 7.39 12.36
CA PHE A 184 13.10 8.76 11.86
C PHE A 184 13.56 9.70 12.98
N VAL A 185 14.46 10.65 12.66
CA VAL A 185 15.07 11.58 13.62
C VAL A 185 14.45 12.96 13.51
#